data_c320ba07d82520ed361a47cbcfb84978
#
_entry.id   c320ba07d82520ed361a47cbcfb84978
#
_cell.length_a   1.000
_cell.length_b   1.000
_cell.length_c   1.000
_cell.angle_alpha   90.00
_cell.angle_beta   90.00
_cell.angle_gamma   90.00
#
_symmetry.space_group_name_H-M   'P 1'
#
loop_
_entity.id
_entity.type
_entity.pdbx_description
1 polymer ?
#
loop_
_entity_poly.entity_id
_entity_poly.type
_entity_poly.pdbx_seq_one_letter_code
_entity_poly.pdbx_strand_id
1 'polypeptide(L)'
;MQLSSVYLFYYLYLKMEKFVVFGRYCQDAIFKREPFREQHLNRLKNLKDRDILVTLGPTKCTKYLFGIFNANDVNELKDLIEEDIYWEKGIWINYDIYPWIQAF
;
A
#
# COMPACT_ATOMS: atom_id res chain seq x y z
N MET A 1 21.64 -14.85 24.55
CA MET A 1 20.23 -14.95 25.05
C MET A 1 19.30 -15.11 23.88
N GLN A 2 18.49 -16.16 23.89
CA GLN A 2 17.46 -16.35 22.85
C GLN A 2 16.23 -15.54 23.20
N LEU A 3 15.77 -14.73 22.25
CA LEU A 3 14.48 -14.07 22.36
C LEU A 3 13.37 -15.06 22.06
N SER A 4 12.27 -15.03 22.81
CA SER A 4 11.09 -15.81 22.46
C SER A 4 10.55 -15.33 21.10
N SER A 5 9.81 -16.19 20.40
CA SER A 5 9.20 -15.84 19.12
C SER A 5 8.25 -14.63 19.24
N VAL A 6 7.60 -14.45 20.40
CA VAL A 6 6.72 -13.30 20.68
C VAL A 6 7.52 -12.00 20.70
N TYR A 7 8.65 -11.99 21.42
CA TYR A 7 9.51 -10.80 21.47
C TYR A 7 10.14 -10.47 20.12
N LEU A 8 10.57 -11.48 19.38
CA LEU A 8 11.13 -11.27 18.04
C LEU A 8 10.08 -10.67 17.11
N PHE A 9 8.85 -11.19 17.13
CA PHE A 9 7.75 -10.68 16.31
C PHE A 9 7.44 -9.22 16.66
N TYR A 10 7.34 -8.90 17.95
CA TYR A 10 7.08 -7.54 18.41
C TYR A 10 8.22 -6.58 18.01
N TYR A 11 9.47 -7.03 18.16
CA TYR A 11 10.64 -6.25 17.76
C TYR A 11 10.64 -5.95 16.27
N LEU A 12 10.33 -6.92 15.43
CA LEU A 12 10.22 -6.74 13.97
C LEU A 12 9.10 -5.76 13.63
N TYR A 13 7.97 -5.87 14.31
CA TYR A 13 6.85 -4.95 14.13
C TYR A 13 7.26 -3.50 14.45
N LEU A 14 8.00 -3.29 15.56
CA LEU A 14 8.45 -1.95 15.96
C LEU A 14 9.47 -1.34 14.97
N LYS A 15 10.15 -2.17 14.19
CA LYS A 15 11.09 -1.69 13.17
C LYS A 15 10.43 -1.25 11.88
N MET A 16 9.18 -1.61 11.67
CA MET A 16 8.44 -1.16 10.49
C MET A 16 8.21 0.34 10.56
N GLU A 17 8.44 1.01 9.45
CA GLU A 17 8.14 2.41 9.27
C GLU A 17 6.83 2.58 8.53
N LYS A 18 6.19 3.74 8.73
CA LYS A 18 5.04 4.14 7.94
C LYS A 18 5.50 4.97 6.76
N PHE A 19 4.85 4.73 5.63
CA PHE A 19 5.10 5.48 4.40
C PHE A 19 3.80 5.98 3.83
N VAL A 20 3.84 7.22 3.35
CA VAL A 20 2.75 7.79 2.57
C VAL A 20 3.05 7.55 1.10
N VAL A 21 2.03 7.14 0.38
CA VAL A 21 2.08 6.94 -1.07
C VAL A 21 1.10 7.90 -1.72
N PHE A 22 1.60 8.68 -2.66
CA PHE A 22 0.80 9.49 -3.58
C PHE A 22 1.00 8.98 -4.98
N GLY A 23 -0.07 8.81 -5.72
CA GLY A 23 0.03 8.34 -7.08
C GLY A 23 -1.04 8.92 -7.96
N ARG A 24 -1.01 8.51 -9.22
CA ARG A 24 -1.99 8.94 -10.22
C ARG A 24 -2.66 7.74 -10.85
N TYR A 25 -3.95 7.91 -11.09
CA TYR A 25 -4.73 6.99 -11.91
C TYR A 25 -4.59 7.36 -13.39
N CYS A 26 -4.76 6.37 -14.26
CA CYS A 26 -4.85 6.60 -15.69
C CYS A 26 -6.11 7.40 -16.05
N GLN A 27 -6.16 7.89 -17.27
CA GLN A 27 -7.36 8.50 -17.80
C GLN A 27 -8.49 7.47 -17.90
N ASP A 28 -9.72 7.88 -17.55
CA ASP A 28 -10.90 7.00 -17.54
C ASP A 28 -10.77 5.80 -16.60
N ALA A 29 -10.09 6.00 -15.46
CA ALA A 29 -9.77 4.94 -14.52
C ALA A 29 -11.01 4.23 -13.96
N ILE A 30 -12.10 4.95 -13.69
CA ILE A 30 -13.34 4.36 -13.17
C ILE A 30 -13.84 3.26 -14.12
N PHE A 31 -13.80 3.53 -15.41
CA PHE A 31 -14.22 2.58 -16.42
C PHE A 31 -13.17 1.46 -16.59
N LYS A 32 -11.90 1.82 -16.71
CA LYS A 32 -10.83 0.88 -17.01
C LYS A 32 -10.53 -0.08 -15.87
N ARG A 33 -10.73 0.34 -14.61
CA ARG A 33 -10.48 -0.51 -13.44
C ARG A 33 -11.51 -1.59 -13.23
N GLU A 34 -12.69 -1.46 -13.79
CA GLU A 34 -13.85 -2.30 -13.48
C GLU A 34 -13.55 -3.81 -13.56
N PRO A 35 -12.90 -4.33 -14.63
CA PRO A 35 -12.60 -5.76 -14.70
C PRO A 35 -11.66 -6.27 -13.61
N PHE A 36 -10.89 -5.38 -12.98
CA PHE A 36 -9.84 -5.72 -12.02
C PHE A 36 -10.17 -5.32 -10.60
N ARG A 37 -11.30 -4.64 -10.40
CA ARG A 37 -11.62 -4.00 -9.13
C ARG A 37 -11.81 -5.00 -7.99
N GLU A 38 -12.51 -6.08 -8.23
CA GLU A 38 -12.74 -7.10 -7.19
C GLU A 38 -11.43 -7.72 -6.71
N GLN A 39 -10.58 -8.12 -7.64
CA GLN A 39 -9.25 -8.67 -7.33
C GLN A 39 -8.41 -7.68 -6.54
N HIS A 40 -8.40 -6.42 -6.95
CA HIS A 40 -7.69 -5.35 -6.27
C HIS A 40 -8.17 -5.16 -4.83
N LEU A 41 -9.48 -5.05 -4.62
CA LEU A 41 -10.05 -4.84 -3.29
C LEU A 41 -9.82 -6.04 -2.37
N ASN A 42 -9.89 -7.26 -2.89
CA ASN A 42 -9.58 -8.47 -2.13
C ASN A 42 -8.12 -8.48 -1.66
N ARG A 43 -7.20 -8.05 -2.52
CA ARG A 43 -5.78 -7.95 -2.14
C ARG A 43 -5.58 -6.88 -1.06
N LEU A 44 -6.20 -5.71 -1.21
CA LEU A 44 -6.09 -4.63 -0.22
C LEU A 44 -6.63 -5.08 1.15
N LYS A 45 -7.74 -5.81 1.16
CA LYS A 45 -8.29 -6.36 2.40
C LYS A 45 -7.30 -7.30 3.08
N ASN A 46 -6.66 -8.17 2.31
CA ASN A 46 -5.63 -9.08 2.83
C ASN A 46 -4.46 -8.30 3.44
N LEU A 47 -3.97 -7.28 2.74
CA LEU A 47 -2.88 -6.44 3.23
C LEU A 47 -3.27 -5.69 4.51
N LYS A 48 -4.52 -5.25 4.59
CA LYS A 48 -5.05 -4.57 5.78
C LYS A 48 -5.15 -5.52 6.96
N ASP A 49 -5.65 -6.72 6.75
CA ASP A 49 -5.76 -7.75 7.79
C ASP A 49 -4.38 -8.16 8.35
N ARG A 50 -3.34 -7.99 7.55
CA ARG A 50 -1.95 -8.27 7.94
C ARG A 50 -1.19 -7.05 8.46
N ASP A 51 -1.86 -5.93 8.68
CA ASP A 51 -1.27 -4.68 9.15
C ASP A 51 -0.17 -4.11 8.22
N ILE A 52 -0.16 -4.51 6.97
CA ILE A 52 0.72 -3.94 5.94
C ILE A 52 0.12 -2.66 5.39
N LEU A 53 -1.18 -2.66 5.17
CA LEU A 53 -1.92 -1.51 4.70
C LEU A 53 -2.67 -0.85 5.85
N VAL A 54 -2.43 0.44 6.08
CA VAL A 54 -3.18 1.23 7.05
C VAL A 54 -4.46 1.75 6.39
N THR A 55 -4.31 2.41 5.26
CA THR A 55 -5.44 2.94 4.46
C THR A 55 -4.98 3.17 3.03
N LEU A 56 -5.93 3.20 2.10
CA LEU A 56 -5.65 3.49 0.70
C LEU A 56 -6.96 3.75 -0.02
N GLY A 57 -6.93 4.72 -0.92
CA GLY A 57 -8.08 5.00 -1.77
C GLY A 57 -7.82 6.10 -2.78
N PRO A 58 -8.76 6.26 -3.72
CA PRO A 58 -8.70 7.34 -4.69
C PRO A 58 -9.30 8.63 -4.11
N THR A 59 -8.89 9.75 -4.68
CA THR A 59 -9.65 10.99 -4.52
C THR A 59 -11.02 10.85 -5.19
N LYS A 60 -11.97 11.72 -4.83
CA LYS A 60 -13.32 11.67 -5.43
C LYS A 60 -13.30 11.77 -6.95
N CYS A 61 -12.36 12.54 -7.50
CA CYS A 61 -12.22 12.66 -8.95
C CYS A 61 -11.54 11.45 -9.61
N THR A 62 -11.03 10.52 -8.81
CA THR A 62 -10.31 9.31 -9.26
C THR A 62 -9.09 9.63 -10.15
N LYS A 63 -8.48 10.78 -9.91
CA LYS A 63 -7.24 11.17 -10.58
C LYS A 63 -6.01 10.80 -9.76
N TYR A 64 -6.14 10.80 -8.44
CA TYR A 64 -5.02 10.63 -7.52
C TYR A 64 -5.27 9.49 -6.55
N LEU A 65 -4.19 8.83 -6.18
CA LEU A 65 -4.14 7.78 -5.18
C LEU A 65 -3.47 8.34 -3.93
N PHE A 66 -4.03 8.05 -2.76
CA PHE A 66 -3.39 8.27 -1.47
C PHE A 66 -3.44 7.01 -0.65
N GLY A 67 -2.33 6.69 0.02
CA GLY A 67 -2.30 5.55 0.93
C GLY A 67 -1.24 5.69 1.99
N ILE A 68 -1.38 4.88 3.04
CA ILE A 68 -0.40 4.74 4.12
C ILE A 68 -0.14 3.26 4.32
N PHE A 69 1.14 2.88 4.28
CA PHE A 69 1.61 1.50 4.42
C PHE A 69 2.61 1.39 5.55
N ASN A 70 2.68 0.20 6.14
CA ASN A 70 3.79 -0.22 6.98
C ASN A 70 4.72 -1.09 6.16
N ALA A 71 6.02 -0.80 6.18
CA ALA A 71 7.01 -1.58 5.48
C ALA A 71 8.37 -1.44 6.17
N ASN A 72 9.27 -2.37 5.91
CA ASN A 72 10.62 -2.32 6.46
C ASN A 72 11.47 -1.25 5.75
N ASP A 73 11.26 -1.07 4.46
CA ASP A 73 11.99 -0.09 3.66
C ASP A 73 11.20 0.28 2.39
N VAL A 74 11.72 1.25 1.66
CA VAL A 74 11.11 1.75 0.42
C VAL A 74 11.05 0.67 -0.66
N ASN A 75 12.07 -0.17 -0.76
CA ASN A 75 12.13 -1.20 -1.81
C ASN A 75 11.04 -2.25 -1.62
N GLU A 76 10.81 -2.68 -0.38
CA GLU A 76 9.72 -3.59 -0.06
C GLU A 76 8.37 -2.97 -0.44
N LEU A 77 8.17 -1.70 -0.13
CA LEU A 77 6.92 -1.00 -0.47
C LEU A 77 6.74 -0.85 -1.97
N LYS A 78 7.80 -0.56 -2.72
CA LYS A 78 7.72 -0.52 -4.18
C LYS A 78 7.23 -1.85 -4.74
N ASP A 79 7.77 -2.95 -4.26
CA ASP A 79 7.34 -4.27 -4.70
C ASP A 79 5.86 -4.50 -4.38
N LEU A 80 5.41 -4.11 -3.17
CA LEU A 80 4.01 -4.22 -2.78
C LEU A 80 3.08 -3.44 -3.72
N ILE A 81 3.45 -2.23 -4.09
CA ILE A 81 2.66 -1.41 -5.01
C ILE A 81 2.63 -2.02 -6.40
N GLU A 82 3.79 -2.44 -6.90
CA GLU A 82 3.94 -2.91 -8.28
C GLU A 82 3.40 -4.33 -8.49
N GLU A 83 3.16 -5.08 -7.42
CA GLU A 83 2.47 -6.36 -7.45
C GLU A 83 0.95 -6.22 -7.54
N ASP A 84 0.41 -5.03 -7.36
CA ASP A 84 -1.03 -4.81 -7.46
C ASP A 84 -1.49 -4.88 -8.92
N ILE A 85 -2.65 -5.51 -9.12
CA ILE A 85 -3.25 -5.64 -10.46
C ILE A 85 -3.48 -4.27 -11.12
N TYR A 86 -3.76 -3.23 -10.31
CA TYR A 86 -3.95 -1.87 -10.82
C TYR A 86 -2.66 -1.30 -11.40
N TRP A 87 -1.51 -1.60 -10.81
CA TRP A 87 -0.23 -1.21 -11.40
C TRP A 87 0.06 -2.01 -12.66
N GLU A 88 -0.11 -3.31 -12.58
CA GLU A 88 0.17 -4.23 -13.69
C GLU A 88 -0.65 -3.89 -14.93
N LYS A 89 -1.90 -3.47 -14.76
CA LYS A 89 -2.80 -3.12 -15.86
C LYS A 89 -2.81 -1.64 -16.22
N GLY A 90 -1.90 -0.84 -15.64
CA GLY A 90 -1.79 0.56 -15.96
C GLY A 90 -2.95 1.42 -15.49
N ILE A 91 -3.70 0.97 -14.47
CA ILE A 91 -4.72 1.77 -13.80
C ILE A 91 -4.06 2.82 -12.93
N TRP A 92 -3.04 2.41 -12.16
CA TRP A 92 -2.09 3.31 -11.50
C TRP A 92 -0.93 3.54 -12.46
N ILE A 93 -0.57 4.80 -12.72
CA ILE A 93 0.43 5.14 -13.74
C ILE A 93 1.74 5.67 -13.16
N ASN A 94 1.72 6.19 -11.95
CA ASN A 94 2.91 6.60 -11.22
C ASN A 94 2.61 6.71 -9.73
N TYR A 95 3.66 6.82 -8.93
CA TYR A 95 3.55 7.04 -7.49
C TYR A 95 4.85 7.62 -6.94
N ASP A 96 4.70 8.33 -5.81
CA ASP A 96 5.81 8.80 -4.98
C ASP A 96 5.63 8.22 -3.57
N ILE A 97 6.74 7.92 -2.91
CA ILE A 97 6.76 7.36 -1.55
C ILE A 97 7.50 8.33 -0.64
N TYR A 98 6.90 8.58 0.52
CA TYR A 98 7.52 9.42 1.56
C TYR A 98 7.48 8.70 2.90
N PRO A 99 8.62 8.58 3.61
CA PRO A 99 8.60 8.18 5.02
C PRO A 99 7.74 9.16 5.81
N TRP A 100 6.93 8.61 6.72
CA TRP A 100 5.95 9.43 7.43
C TRP A 100 5.94 9.10 8.92
N ILE A 101 5.86 10.14 9.73
CA ILE A 101 5.80 10.01 11.18
C ILE A 101 4.40 10.40 11.63
N GLN A 102 3.69 9.41 12.21
CA GLN A 102 2.38 9.65 12.77
C GLN A 102 2.53 10.41 14.09
N ALA A 103 1.95 11.59 14.16
CA ALA A 103 2.08 12.43 15.34
C ALA A 103 1.22 11.90 16.51
N PHE A 104 0.09 11.30 16.18
CA PHE A 104 -0.80 10.69 17.19
C PHE A 104 -1.83 9.74 16.57
#